data_89a33fc62ede589a8ca228e1ace35af8
#
_entry.id   89a33fc62ede589a8ca228e1ace35af8
#
_cell.length_a   1.000
_cell.length_b   1.000
_cell.length_c   1.000
_cell.angle_alpha   90.00
_cell.angle_beta   90.00
_cell.angle_gamma   90.00
#
_symmetry.space_group_name_H-M   'P 1'
#
loop_
_entity.id
_entity.type
_entity.pdbx_description
1 polymer ?
#
loop_
_entity_poly.entity_id
_entity_poly.type
_entity_poly.pdbx_seq_one_letter_code
_entity_poly.pdbx_strand_id
1 'polypeptide(L)'
;MKGKVSFTLGILGLITSYFLAGDEPKSTIFKISLGLVVAGIVEFLVFLYENRKRWNLLKTLVIKPNSPVRVTMAYLFRIEVNGRYVLIKRHKKDNPGYQPIGGAYKYLKEENRELFDSLGVEPCNHVPRDEDTEHDLRVIIRKRKKLNKFLQWFDSRKNREMDPYREFIEELVEPELLPAGTFRHIKYVYIGKHIEGVIKSPVYPVDELRYADIFELRTDNDAQKIAISALLNKGDEIYFATPEEIRAGSTKDGIRILPHTFKILPK
;
A
#
# COMPACT_ATOMS: atom_id res chain seq x y z
N MET A 1 11.64 -15.18 -14.75
CA MET A 1 11.77 -16.51 -15.44
C MET A 1 13.14 -16.71 -16.04
N LYS A 2 13.75 -15.73 -16.70
CA LYS A 2 15.06 -15.88 -17.40
C LYS A 2 16.20 -16.36 -16.48
N GLY A 3 16.39 -15.78 -15.29
CA GLY A 3 17.48 -16.17 -14.39
C GLY A 3 17.44 -17.60 -13.85
N LYS A 4 16.23 -18.17 -13.67
CA LYS A 4 16.11 -19.58 -13.31
C LYS A 4 16.59 -20.51 -14.42
N VAL A 5 16.34 -20.14 -15.67
CA VAL A 5 16.77 -20.92 -16.84
C VAL A 5 18.30 -20.88 -16.97
N SER A 6 18.90 -19.69 -16.87
CA SER A 6 20.36 -19.52 -16.94
C SER A 6 21.08 -20.30 -15.83
N PHE A 7 20.59 -20.23 -14.59
CA PHE A 7 21.16 -20.94 -13.46
C PHE A 7 21.06 -22.46 -13.60
N THR A 8 19.91 -22.97 -14.04
CA THR A 8 19.70 -24.41 -14.24
C THR A 8 20.58 -24.93 -15.36
N LEU A 9 20.68 -24.22 -16.51
CA LEU A 9 21.53 -24.57 -17.61
C LEU A 9 23.03 -24.56 -17.22
N GLY A 10 23.42 -23.56 -16.38
CA GLY A 10 24.79 -23.48 -15.87
C GLY A 10 25.15 -24.67 -14.98
N ILE A 11 24.29 -25.08 -14.07
CA ILE A 11 24.53 -26.27 -13.23
C ILE A 11 24.58 -27.53 -14.07
N LEU A 12 23.65 -27.70 -15.01
CA LEU A 12 23.66 -28.86 -15.92
C LEU A 12 24.95 -28.94 -16.70
N GLY A 13 25.45 -27.83 -17.24
CA GLY A 13 26.70 -27.74 -17.96
C GLY A 13 27.93 -28.04 -17.09
N LEU A 14 27.95 -27.64 -15.82
CA LEU A 14 29.02 -28.01 -14.89
C LEU A 14 29.03 -29.50 -14.63
N ILE A 15 27.87 -30.12 -14.45
CA ILE A 15 27.76 -31.57 -14.24
C ILE A 15 28.24 -32.29 -15.52
N THR A 16 27.78 -31.89 -16.71
CA THR A 16 28.22 -32.52 -17.97
C THR A 16 29.72 -32.35 -18.23
N SER A 17 30.30 -31.20 -17.87
CA SER A 17 31.75 -30.99 -18.03
C SER A 17 32.59 -31.99 -17.21
N TYR A 18 32.04 -32.47 -16.08
CA TYR A 18 32.72 -33.47 -15.24
C TYR A 18 32.79 -34.85 -15.89
N PHE A 19 31.81 -35.22 -16.72
CA PHE A 19 31.73 -36.53 -17.35
C PHE A 19 32.36 -36.58 -18.76
N LEU A 20 32.83 -35.47 -19.31
CA LEU A 20 33.45 -35.45 -20.64
C LEU A 20 34.88 -35.97 -20.63
N ALA A 21 35.21 -36.79 -21.58
CA ALA A 21 36.58 -37.23 -21.86
C ALA A 21 37.30 -36.21 -22.76
N GLY A 22 38.47 -35.73 -22.32
CA GLY A 22 39.28 -34.74 -23.03
C GLY A 22 39.31 -33.36 -22.35
N ASP A 23 40.50 -32.72 -22.39
CA ASP A 23 40.74 -31.53 -21.59
C ASP A 23 40.23 -30.24 -22.24
N GLU A 24 40.35 -30.09 -23.53
CA GLU A 24 39.93 -28.89 -24.28
C GLU A 24 38.41 -28.61 -24.27
N PRO A 25 37.53 -29.54 -24.68
CA PRO A 25 36.10 -29.34 -24.65
C PRO A 25 35.59 -29.22 -23.21
N LYS A 26 36.20 -29.93 -22.27
CA LYS A 26 35.90 -29.90 -20.84
C LYS A 26 36.13 -28.51 -20.24
N SER A 27 37.28 -27.89 -20.56
CA SER A 27 37.62 -26.52 -20.10
C SER A 27 36.68 -25.46 -20.67
N THR A 28 36.29 -25.56 -21.94
CA THR A 28 35.41 -24.62 -22.61
C THR A 28 33.98 -24.70 -22.04
N ILE A 29 33.44 -25.90 -21.92
CA ILE A 29 32.10 -26.11 -21.33
C ILE A 29 32.07 -25.65 -19.87
N PHE A 30 33.12 -25.93 -19.10
CA PHE A 30 33.24 -25.48 -17.71
C PHE A 30 33.18 -23.95 -17.62
N LYS A 31 33.96 -23.22 -18.43
CA LYS A 31 34.00 -21.75 -18.44
C LYS A 31 32.63 -21.14 -18.79
N ILE A 32 31.97 -21.66 -19.84
CA ILE A 32 30.64 -21.19 -20.24
C ILE A 32 29.62 -21.46 -19.12
N SER A 33 29.65 -22.65 -18.54
CA SER A 33 28.72 -23.05 -17.49
C SER A 33 28.91 -22.24 -16.22
N LEU A 34 30.14 -21.94 -15.83
CA LEU A 34 30.47 -21.07 -14.74
C LEU A 34 29.93 -19.63 -14.98
N GLY A 35 30.11 -19.12 -16.23
CA GLY A 35 29.54 -17.83 -16.61
C GLY A 35 28.01 -17.78 -16.47
N LEU A 36 27.30 -18.83 -16.87
CA LEU A 36 25.86 -18.94 -16.74
C LEU A 36 25.40 -19.01 -15.26
N VAL A 37 26.15 -19.72 -14.41
CA VAL A 37 25.87 -19.75 -12.95
C VAL A 37 26.07 -18.38 -12.34
N VAL A 38 27.17 -17.69 -12.65
CA VAL A 38 27.43 -16.33 -12.17
C VAL A 38 26.36 -15.37 -12.64
N ALA A 39 25.96 -15.41 -13.91
CA ALA A 39 24.88 -14.58 -14.44
C ALA A 39 23.56 -14.83 -13.69
N GLY A 40 23.21 -16.11 -13.44
CA GLY A 40 22.02 -16.47 -12.69
C GLY A 40 22.05 -15.96 -11.23
N ILE A 41 23.22 -15.99 -10.57
CA ILE A 41 23.40 -15.43 -9.24
C ILE A 41 23.24 -13.91 -9.26
N VAL A 42 23.84 -13.21 -10.23
CA VAL A 42 23.69 -11.76 -10.37
C VAL A 42 22.22 -11.37 -10.59
N GLU A 43 21.51 -12.04 -11.52
CA GLU A 43 20.08 -11.80 -11.74
C GLU A 43 19.25 -12.05 -10.46
N PHE A 44 19.60 -13.07 -9.68
CA PHE A 44 18.95 -13.37 -8.41
C PHE A 44 19.22 -12.27 -7.36
N LEU A 45 20.45 -11.77 -7.27
CA LEU A 45 20.79 -10.67 -6.37
C LEU A 45 20.10 -9.36 -6.77
N VAL A 46 20.02 -9.07 -8.08
CA VAL A 46 19.25 -7.93 -8.59
C VAL A 46 17.77 -8.09 -8.24
N PHE A 47 17.19 -9.28 -8.45
CA PHE A 47 15.82 -9.57 -8.05
C PHE A 47 15.60 -9.35 -6.53
N LEU A 48 16.52 -9.82 -5.69
CA LEU A 48 16.45 -9.60 -4.24
C LEU A 48 16.54 -8.12 -3.89
N TYR A 49 17.43 -7.38 -4.54
CA TYR A 49 17.59 -5.94 -4.31
C TYR A 49 16.35 -5.15 -4.72
N GLU A 50 15.81 -5.41 -5.91
CA GLU A 50 14.58 -4.78 -6.40
C GLU A 50 13.37 -5.10 -5.52
N ASN A 51 13.30 -6.33 -5.00
CA ASN A 51 12.22 -6.80 -4.16
C ASN A 51 12.51 -6.68 -2.64
N ARG A 52 13.58 -5.98 -2.24
CA ARG A 52 13.99 -5.89 -0.81
C ARG A 52 12.87 -5.37 0.10
N LYS A 53 12.02 -4.47 -0.39
CA LYS A 53 10.84 -3.98 0.35
C LYS A 53 9.74 -5.03 0.51
N ARG A 54 9.66 -5.99 -0.44
CA ARG A 54 8.75 -7.14 -0.37
C ARG A 54 9.34 -8.32 0.41
N TRP A 55 10.63 -8.27 0.76
CA TRP A 55 11.32 -9.38 1.42
C TRP A 55 10.73 -9.71 2.79
N ASN A 56 10.37 -8.70 3.57
CA ASN A 56 9.70 -8.90 4.85
C ASN A 56 8.32 -9.56 4.67
N LEU A 57 7.63 -9.24 3.58
CA LEU A 57 6.38 -9.89 3.21
C LEU A 57 6.61 -11.37 2.86
N LEU A 58 7.63 -11.66 2.04
CA LEU A 58 7.96 -13.02 1.62
C LEU A 58 8.40 -13.89 2.81
N LYS A 59 9.22 -13.37 3.73
CA LYS A 59 9.60 -14.08 4.96
C LYS A 59 8.38 -14.51 5.78
N THR A 60 7.43 -13.60 5.95
CA THR A 60 6.24 -13.89 6.75
C THR A 60 5.32 -14.92 6.09
N LEU A 61 5.30 -14.98 4.74
CA LEU A 61 4.56 -16.02 4.01
C LEU A 61 5.11 -17.42 4.25
N VAL A 62 6.43 -17.53 4.45
CA VAL A 62 7.12 -18.80 4.67
C VAL A 62 7.06 -19.22 6.14
N ILE A 63 7.29 -18.28 7.07
CA ILE A 63 7.38 -18.58 8.52
C ILE A 63 6.02 -19.00 9.11
N LYS A 64 4.91 -18.36 8.69
CA LYS A 64 3.57 -18.63 9.22
C LYS A 64 2.52 -18.77 8.10
N PRO A 65 2.65 -19.75 7.20
CA PRO A 65 1.85 -19.80 5.97
C PRO A 65 0.35 -20.00 6.21
N ASN A 66 -0.03 -20.64 7.30
CA ASN A 66 -1.42 -20.98 7.63
C ASN A 66 -2.05 -20.06 8.68
N SER A 67 -1.31 -19.07 9.20
CA SER A 67 -1.89 -18.10 10.15
C SER A 67 -2.72 -17.04 9.41
N PRO A 68 -3.74 -16.48 10.06
CA PRO A 68 -4.50 -15.38 9.50
C PRO A 68 -3.67 -14.09 9.43
N VAL A 69 -4.05 -13.21 8.52
CA VAL A 69 -3.51 -11.87 8.41
C VAL A 69 -4.63 -10.88 8.11
N ARG A 70 -4.70 -9.81 8.88
CA ARG A 70 -5.57 -8.68 8.59
C ARG A 70 -4.93 -7.82 7.51
N VAL A 71 -5.72 -7.38 6.55
CA VAL A 71 -5.26 -6.51 5.46
C VAL A 71 -6.14 -5.28 5.41
N THR A 72 -5.51 -4.12 5.38
CA THR A 72 -6.18 -2.84 5.10
C THR A 72 -5.56 -2.23 3.85
N MET A 73 -6.40 -2.03 2.83
CA MET A 73 -6.02 -1.36 1.60
C MET A 73 -6.70 0.01 1.61
N ALA A 74 -5.91 1.07 1.65
CA ALA A 74 -6.38 2.44 1.78
C ALA A 74 -5.75 3.35 0.73
N TYR A 75 -6.30 4.54 0.60
CA TYR A 75 -5.68 5.66 -0.09
C TYR A 75 -5.77 6.92 0.77
N LEU A 76 -4.80 7.80 0.60
CA LEU A 76 -4.70 9.05 1.34
C LEU A 76 -4.40 10.18 0.37
N PHE A 77 -5.00 11.33 0.60
CA PHE A 77 -4.65 12.55 -0.11
C PHE A 77 -3.54 13.30 0.62
N ARG A 78 -2.56 13.71 -0.13
CA ARG A 78 -1.64 14.78 0.23
C ARG A 78 -2.22 16.08 -0.32
N ILE A 79 -2.66 16.96 0.56
CA ILE A 79 -3.08 18.31 0.21
C ILE A 79 -2.13 19.25 0.93
N GLU A 80 -1.27 19.92 0.17
CA GLU A 80 -0.24 20.79 0.71
C GLU A 80 -0.53 22.26 0.34
N VAL A 81 -0.43 23.12 1.32
CA VAL A 81 -0.54 24.57 1.18
C VAL A 81 0.59 25.24 1.94
N ASN A 82 1.46 25.95 1.26
CA ASN A 82 2.58 26.69 1.85
C ASN A 82 3.44 25.85 2.80
N GLY A 83 3.76 24.61 2.42
CA GLY A 83 4.59 23.70 3.21
C GLY A 83 3.89 23.04 4.40
N ARG A 84 2.58 23.22 4.52
CA ARG A 84 1.74 22.57 5.55
C ARG A 84 0.74 21.63 4.91
N TYR A 85 0.38 20.58 5.62
CA TYR A 85 -0.52 19.52 5.16
C TYR A 85 -1.90 19.67 5.78
N VAL A 86 -2.92 19.64 4.94
CA VAL A 86 -4.32 19.69 5.37
C VAL A 86 -4.70 18.36 6.00
N LEU A 87 -5.13 18.40 7.23
CA LEU A 87 -5.67 17.28 8.00
C LEU A 87 -7.09 17.59 8.42
N ILE A 88 -7.92 16.56 8.52
CA ILE A 88 -9.28 16.66 9.05
C ILE A 88 -9.38 16.07 10.44
N LYS A 89 -10.33 16.58 11.21
CA LYS A 89 -10.66 16.04 12.52
C LYS A 89 -11.40 14.71 12.39
N ARG A 90 -10.92 13.72 13.10
CA ARG A 90 -11.61 12.43 13.20
C ARG A 90 -12.60 12.45 14.34
N HIS A 91 -13.89 12.26 14.02
CA HIS A 91 -14.99 12.31 14.98
C HIS A 91 -15.23 11.00 15.76
N LYS A 92 -14.50 9.92 15.47
CA LYS A 92 -14.65 8.64 16.18
C LYS A 92 -14.16 8.78 17.64
N LYS A 93 -15.06 8.57 18.58
CA LYS A 93 -14.83 8.71 20.03
C LYS A 93 -13.70 7.84 20.57
N ASP A 94 -13.51 6.66 19.98
CA ASP A 94 -12.50 5.68 20.39
C ASP A 94 -11.06 6.10 20.07
N ASN A 95 -10.87 7.02 19.11
CA ASN A 95 -9.54 7.44 18.68
C ASN A 95 -9.59 8.84 18.05
N PRO A 96 -9.84 9.90 18.82
CA PRO A 96 -9.91 11.27 18.33
C PRO A 96 -8.53 11.78 17.88
N GLY A 97 -8.52 12.78 17.00
CA GLY A 97 -7.30 13.42 16.51
C GLY A 97 -7.43 13.87 15.07
N TYR A 98 -6.33 14.36 14.52
CA TYR A 98 -6.27 14.76 13.11
C TYR A 98 -5.69 13.66 12.22
N GLN A 99 -6.22 13.52 11.02
CA GLN A 99 -5.80 12.54 10.02
C GLN A 99 -5.81 13.14 8.60
N PRO A 100 -5.08 12.56 7.62
CA PRO A 100 -5.22 12.95 6.24
C PRO A 100 -6.59 12.54 5.69
N ILE A 101 -7.07 13.26 4.68
CA ILE A 101 -8.25 12.90 3.90
C ILE A 101 -7.99 11.56 3.23
N GLY A 102 -8.96 10.64 3.30
CA GLY A 102 -8.89 9.34 2.66
C GLY A 102 -9.44 8.20 3.49
N GLY A 103 -9.61 7.05 2.86
CA GLY A 103 -10.25 5.90 3.47
C GLY A 103 -9.83 4.57 2.88
N ALA A 104 -10.58 3.56 3.19
CA ALA A 104 -10.37 2.24 2.62
C ALA A 104 -10.95 2.15 1.21
N TYR A 105 -10.23 1.46 0.31
CA TYR A 105 -10.82 1.07 -0.98
C TYR A 105 -12.03 0.19 -0.76
N LYS A 106 -13.05 0.34 -1.60
CA LYS A 106 -14.19 -0.57 -1.68
C LYS A 106 -13.99 -1.65 -2.74
N TYR A 107 -14.63 -2.79 -2.58
CA TYR A 107 -14.65 -3.87 -3.58
C TYR A 107 -16.08 -4.22 -3.97
N LEU A 108 -16.23 -4.76 -5.19
CA LEU A 108 -17.52 -5.25 -5.69
C LEU A 108 -17.72 -6.66 -5.16
N LYS A 109 -18.70 -6.86 -4.28
CA LYS A 109 -18.89 -8.10 -3.50
C LYS A 109 -19.19 -9.29 -4.39
N GLU A 110 -20.17 -9.15 -5.27
CA GLU A 110 -20.63 -10.24 -6.10
C GLU A 110 -19.56 -10.70 -7.10
N GLU A 111 -18.88 -9.75 -7.73
CA GLU A 111 -17.83 -10.00 -8.74
C GLU A 111 -16.57 -10.64 -8.15
N ASN A 112 -16.38 -10.49 -6.85
CA ASN A 112 -15.22 -11.07 -6.14
C ASN A 112 -15.55 -12.29 -5.31
N ARG A 113 -16.81 -12.72 -5.22
CA ARG A 113 -17.26 -13.80 -4.34
C ARG A 113 -16.40 -15.06 -4.50
N GLU A 114 -16.36 -15.65 -5.69
CA GLU A 114 -15.61 -16.89 -5.95
C GLU A 114 -14.11 -16.73 -5.64
N LEU A 115 -13.51 -15.62 -6.02
CA LEU A 115 -12.10 -15.35 -5.75
C LEU A 115 -11.84 -15.25 -4.25
N PHE A 116 -12.64 -14.47 -3.52
CA PHE A 116 -12.49 -14.27 -2.09
C PHE A 116 -12.70 -15.56 -1.30
N ASP A 117 -13.70 -16.37 -1.67
CA ASP A 117 -13.90 -17.70 -1.10
C ASP A 117 -12.67 -18.58 -1.34
N SER A 118 -12.13 -18.63 -2.56
CA SER A 118 -10.93 -19.40 -2.91
C SER A 118 -9.70 -18.96 -2.14
N LEU A 119 -9.59 -17.66 -1.83
CA LEU A 119 -8.50 -17.07 -1.06
C LEU A 119 -8.72 -17.15 0.45
N GLY A 120 -9.95 -17.44 0.91
CA GLY A 120 -10.34 -17.38 2.31
C GLY A 120 -10.29 -15.94 2.84
N VAL A 121 -10.80 -15.00 2.05
CA VAL A 121 -10.94 -13.59 2.42
C VAL A 121 -12.27 -13.38 3.12
N GLU A 122 -12.23 -12.81 4.30
CA GLU A 122 -13.40 -12.54 5.13
C GLU A 122 -13.42 -11.08 5.57
N PRO A 123 -14.60 -10.54 5.81
CA PRO A 123 -14.74 -9.25 6.47
C PRO A 123 -14.02 -9.22 7.83
N CYS A 124 -13.36 -8.12 8.15
CA CYS A 124 -12.77 -7.92 9.48
C CYS A 124 -13.85 -7.56 10.50
N ASN A 125 -14.29 -8.50 11.31
CA ASN A 125 -15.34 -8.30 12.32
C ASN A 125 -14.87 -7.53 13.57
N HIS A 126 -13.60 -7.17 13.64
CA HIS A 126 -13.07 -6.35 14.74
C HIS A 126 -13.37 -4.85 14.60
N VAL A 127 -13.94 -4.43 13.49
CA VAL A 127 -14.39 -3.05 13.25
C VAL A 127 -15.90 -3.10 13.04
N PRO A 128 -16.71 -2.34 13.80
CA PRO A 128 -18.14 -2.20 13.51
C PRO A 128 -18.32 -1.80 12.05
N ARG A 129 -19.26 -2.44 11.40
CA ARG A 129 -19.61 -2.19 9.99
C ARG A 129 -21.00 -1.59 9.95
N ASP A 130 -21.14 -0.60 9.12
CA ASP A 130 -22.37 -0.01 8.65
C ASP A 130 -22.50 -0.25 7.15
N GLU A 131 -23.58 0.22 6.55
CA GLU A 131 -23.81 0.09 5.10
C GLU A 131 -22.68 0.73 4.29
N ASP A 132 -22.08 1.83 4.78
CA ASP A 132 -21.02 2.56 4.10
C ASP A 132 -19.68 1.81 4.12
N THR A 133 -19.41 1.03 5.17
CA THR A 133 -18.13 0.34 5.38
C THR A 133 -18.18 -1.16 5.08
N GLU A 134 -19.35 -1.70 4.69
CA GLU A 134 -19.52 -3.14 4.45
C GLU A 134 -18.54 -3.68 3.41
N HIS A 135 -18.27 -2.90 2.37
CA HIS A 135 -17.41 -3.31 1.25
C HIS A 135 -15.99 -2.75 1.32
N ASP A 136 -15.59 -2.22 2.46
CA ASP A 136 -14.23 -1.75 2.68
C ASP A 136 -13.22 -2.91 2.59
N LEU A 137 -12.09 -2.66 1.95
CA LEU A 137 -10.95 -3.57 1.93
C LEU A 137 -10.19 -3.56 3.27
N ARG A 138 -10.96 -3.81 4.35
CA ARG A 138 -10.54 -4.13 5.71
C ARG A 138 -10.92 -5.58 5.97
N VAL A 139 -10.08 -6.50 5.56
CA VAL A 139 -10.40 -7.93 5.48
C VAL A 139 -9.40 -8.78 6.26
N ILE A 140 -9.79 -10.02 6.55
CA ILE A 140 -8.91 -11.06 7.08
C ILE A 140 -8.70 -12.12 6.01
N ILE A 141 -7.46 -12.46 5.72
CA ILE A 141 -7.10 -13.60 4.88
C ILE A 141 -6.74 -14.74 5.82
N ARG A 142 -7.54 -15.81 5.82
CA ARG A 142 -7.39 -16.94 6.75
C ARG A 142 -6.03 -17.63 6.68
N LYS A 143 -5.42 -17.69 5.51
CA LYS A 143 -4.13 -18.33 5.28
C LYS A 143 -3.16 -17.35 4.64
N ARG A 144 -2.15 -16.92 5.35
CA ARG A 144 -1.16 -15.93 4.93
C ARG A 144 -0.50 -16.26 3.59
N LYS A 145 -0.27 -17.53 3.27
CA LYS A 145 0.25 -17.94 1.96
C LYS A 145 -0.59 -17.48 0.75
N LYS A 146 -1.87 -17.13 0.97
CA LYS A 146 -2.75 -16.58 -0.07
C LYS A 146 -2.60 -15.07 -0.26
N LEU A 147 -1.92 -14.37 0.65
CA LEU A 147 -1.76 -12.91 0.64
C LEU A 147 -1.18 -12.41 -0.69
N ASN A 148 -0.19 -13.11 -1.26
CA ASN A 148 0.40 -12.67 -2.53
C ASN A 148 -0.61 -12.69 -3.69
N LYS A 149 -1.51 -13.69 -3.74
CA LYS A 149 -2.58 -13.74 -4.75
C LYS A 149 -3.60 -12.62 -4.55
N PHE A 150 -3.93 -12.30 -3.28
CA PHE A 150 -4.79 -11.18 -2.96
C PHE A 150 -4.16 -9.84 -3.41
N LEU A 151 -2.87 -9.63 -3.15
CA LEU A 151 -2.16 -8.43 -3.61
C LEU A 151 -2.08 -8.33 -5.13
N GLN A 152 -1.90 -9.46 -5.84
CA GLN A 152 -1.94 -9.50 -7.30
C GLN A 152 -3.34 -9.11 -7.84
N TRP A 153 -4.41 -9.61 -7.20
CA TRP A 153 -5.77 -9.19 -7.53
C TRP A 153 -5.94 -7.69 -7.30
N PHE A 154 -5.52 -7.18 -6.16
CA PHE A 154 -5.60 -5.75 -5.85
C PHE A 154 -4.85 -4.88 -6.88
N ASP A 155 -3.63 -5.27 -7.25
CA ASP A 155 -2.82 -4.59 -8.26
C ASP A 155 -3.43 -4.69 -9.67
N SER A 156 -4.27 -5.70 -9.95
CA SER A 156 -4.99 -5.84 -11.23
C SER A 156 -6.06 -4.77 -11.46
N ARG A 157 -6.48 -4.07 -10.41
CA ARG A 157 -7.54 -3.05 -10.39
C ARG A 157 -8.92 -3.53 -10.82
N LYS A 158 -9.14 -4.84 -10.94
CA LYS A 158 -10.42 -5.43 -11.35
C LYS A 158 -11.37 -5.55 -10.16
N ASN A 159 -12.64 -5.22 -10.40
CA ASN A 159 -13.75 -5.44 -9.47
C ASN A 159 -13.55 -4.75 -8.10
N ARG A 160 -12.90 -3.61 -8.10
CA ARG A 160 -12.72 -2.74 -6.93
C ARG A 160 -12.74 -1.27 -7.32
N GLU A 161 -12.92 -0.43 -6.33
CA GLU A 161 -12.75 1.01 -6.46
C GLU A 161 -11.35 1.35 -6.98
N MET A 162 -11.30 2.27 -7.95
CA MET A 162 -10.04 2.74 -8.55
C MET A 162 -9.80 4.22 -8.29
N ASP A 163 -10.87 4.98 -8.06
CA ASP A 163 -10.86 6.42 -7.95
C ASP A 163 -10.95 6.84 -6.48
N PRO A 164 -9.99 7.59 -5.95
CA PRO A 164 -10.02 8.11 -4.59
C PRO A 164 -11.01 9.27 -4.40
N TYR A 165 -11.74 9.68 -5.43
CA TYR A 165 -12.63 10.84 -5.43
C TYR A 165 -13.71 10.77 -4.36
N ARG A 166 -14.23 9.58 -4.06
CA ARG A 166 -15.32 9.37 -3.09
C ARG A 166 -14.98 9.98 -1.72
N GLU A 167 -13.88 9.60 -1.12
CA GLU A 167 -13.48 10.08 0.21
C GLU A 167 -13.22 11.60 0.22
N PHE A 168 -12.73 12.16 -0.90
CA PHE A 168 -12.57 13.60 -1.01
C PHE A 168 -13.92 14.32 -0.92
N ILE A 169 -14.95 13.77 -1.55
CA ILE A 169 -16.31 14.31 -1.50
C ILE A 169 -16.92 14.13 -0.11
N GLU A 170 -16.90 12.89 0.41
CA GLU A 170 -17.48 12.54 1.72
C GLU A 170 -16.84 13.33 2.88
N GLU A 171 -15.53 13.60 2.81
CA GLU A 171 -14.81 14.24 3.92
C GLU A 171 -14.66 15.77 3.78
N LEU A 172 -14.75 16.34 2.59
CA LEU A 172 -14.52 17.77 2.38
C LEU A 172 -15.70 18.53 1.74
N VAL A 173 -16.42 17.89 0.83
CA VAL A 173 -17.48 18.59 0.06
C VAL A 173 -18.85 18.42 0.72
N GLU A 174 -19.23 17.20 1.08
CA GLU A 174 -20.52 16.94 1.74
C GLU A 174 -20.65 17.63 3.11
N PRO A 175 -19.58 17.72 3.94
CA PRO A 175 -19.61 18.51 5.16
C PRO A 175 -19.55 20.04 4.93
N GLU A 176 -19.61 20.49 3.69
CA GLU A 176 -19.56 21.92 3.29
C GLU A 176 -18.24 22.62 3.73
N LEU A 177 -17.17 21.87 3.89
CA LEU A 177 -15.84 22.42 4.12
C LEU A 177 -15.29 23.04 2.83
N LEU A 178 -15.57 22.41 1.69
CA LEU A 178 -15.28 22.93 0.35
C LEU A 178 -16.56 23.11 -0.47
N PRO A 179 -16.64 24.15 -1.33
CA PRO A 179 -17.83 24.40 -2.13
C PRO A 179 -17.97 23.37 -3.27
N ALA A 180 -19.09 22.66 -3.33
CA ALA A 180 -19.39 21.62 -4.29
C ALA A 180 -19.23 22.07 -5.75
N GLY A 181 -19.65 23.30 -6.08
CA GLY A 181 -19.53 23.85 -7.44
C GLY A 181 -18.09 23.96 -7.93
N THR A 182 -17.15 24.24 -7.02
CA THR A 182 -15.71 24.41 -7.33
C THR A 182 -15.00 23.06 -7.44
N PHE A 183 -15.46 22.03 -6.72
CA PHE A 183 -14.83 20.70 -6.66
C PHE A 183 -15.67 19.59 -7.32
N ARG A 184 -16.55 19.95 -8.27
CA ARG A 184 -17.27 18.97 -9.10
C ARG A 184 -16.29 18.02 -9.83
N HIS A 185 -15.11 18.51 -10.16
CA HIS A 185 -14.00 17.74 -10.74
C HIS A 185 -12.71 18.11 -10.01
N ILE A 186 -11.96 17.10 -9.60
CA ILE A 186 -10.63 17.28 -9.02
C ILE A 186 -9.59 16.61 -9.90
N LYS A 187 -8.40 17.19 -9.93
CA LYS A 187 -7.19 16.53 -10.45
C LYS A 187 -6.31 16.08 -9.30
N TYR A 188 -5.79 14.88 -9.43
CA TYR A 188 -4.84 14.32 -8.48
C TYR A 188 -3.80 13.48 -9.22
N VAL A 189 -2.63 13.35 -8.63
CA VAL A 189 -1.53 12.57 -9.17
C VAL A 189 -1.18 11.48 -8.16
N TYR A 190 -1.09 10.25 -8.64
CA TYR A 190 -0.52 9.17 -7.83
C TYR A 190 0.97 9.43 -7.61
N ILE A 191 1.40 9.58 -6.37
CA ILE A 191 2.78 9.89 -6.00
C ILE A 191 3.53 8.74 -5.34
N GLY A 192 2.85 7.64 -5.08
CA GLY A 192 3.47 6.45 -4.55
C GLY A 192 2.60 5.67 -3.58
N LYS A 193 3.21 4.65 -2.97
CA LYS A 193 2.54 3.80 -1.99
C LYS A 193 3.40 3.56 -0.76
N HIS A 194 2.72 3.37 0.37
CA HIS A 194 3.27 2.87 1.61
C HIS A 194 2.76 1.45 1.86
N ILE A 195 3.69 0.52 2.06
CA ILE A 195 3.38 -0.84 2.48
C ILE A 195 4.14 -1.06 3.79
N GLU A 196 3.41 -1.07 4.89
CA GLU A 196 3.92 -1.60 6.15
C GLU A 196 3.81 -3.11 6.02
N GLY A 197 4.92 -3.85 6.04
CA GLY A 197 4.91 -5.30 5.90
C GLY A 197 3.97 -5.97 6.92
N VAL A 198 3.92 -7.29 6.93
CA VAL A 198 3.11 -7.98 7.94
C VAL A 198 3.76 -7.81 9.30
N ILE A 199 3.12 -7.02 10.16
CA ILE A 199 3.56 -6.67 11.51
C ILE A 199 2.55 -7.16 12.55
N LYS A 200 2.99 -7.32 13.78
CA LYS A 200 2.08 -7.53 14.91
C LYS A 200 1.16 -6.32 15.04
N SER A 201 -0.15 -6.53 15.01
CA SER A 201 -1.06 -5.43 15.25
C SER A 201 -1.01 -4.99 16.72
N PRO A 202 -0.94 -3.69 17.01
CA PRO A 202 -1.04 -3.19 18.38
C PRO A 202 -2.48 -3.23 18.93
N VAL A 203 -3.48 -3.45 18.03
CA VAL A 203 -4.91 -3.34 18.37
C VAL A 203 -5.63 -4.68 18.21
N TYR A 204 -5.24 -5.48 17.24
CA TYR A 204 -5.94 -6.71 16.86
C TYR A 204 -5.14 -7.96 17.24
N PRO A 205 -5.80 -9.09 17.57
CA PRO A 205 -5.11 -10.33 17.95
C PRO A 205 -4.43 -11.06 16.77
N VAL A 206 -4.41 -10.45 15.59
CA VAL A 206 -3.83 -11.00 14.36
C VAL A 206 -2.79 -10.05 13.79
N ASP A 207 -1.78 -10.62 13.11
CA ASP A 207 -0.82 -9.80 12.37
C ASP A 207 -1.53 -9.03 11.27
N GLU A 208 -1.05 -7.84 10.93
CA GLU A 208 -1.68 -7.01 9.90
C GLU A 208 -0.70 -6.49 8.84
N LEU A 209 -1.23 -6.36 7.63
CA LEU A 209 -0.62 -5.65 6.52
C LEU A 209 -1.41 -4.36 6.28
N ARG A 210 -0.71 -3.23 6.30
CA ARG A 210 -1.27 -1.92 5.97
C ARG A 210 -0.69 -1.43 4.66
N TYR A 211 -1.58 -1.15 3.74
CA TYR A 211 -1.26 -0.61 2.42
C TYR A 211 -1.96 0.73 2.26
N ALA A 212 -1.25 1.74 1.76
CA ALA A 212 -1.85 3.00 1.39
C ALA A 212 -1.26 3.52 0.07
N ASP A 213 -2.11 3.78 -0.91
CA ASP A 213 -1.78 4.61 -2.05
C ASP A 213 -1.84 6.08 -1.64
N ILE A 214 -0.89 6.88 -2.14
CA ILE A 214 -0.83 8.32 -1.84
C ILE A 214 -1.09 9.09 -3.12
N PHE A 215 -2.10 9.93 -3.07
CA PHE A 215 -2.49 10.84 -4.15
C PHE A 215 -2.24 12.28 -3.72
N GLU A 216 -1.68 13.08 -4.60
CA GLU A 216 -1.49 14.50 -4.38
C GLU A 216 -2.58 15.27 -5.13
N LEU A 217 -3.33 16.11 -4.42
CA LEU A 217 -4.32 17.00 -5.03
C LEU A 217 -3.61 18.04 -5.88
N ARG A 218 -4.11 18.23 -7.09
CA ARG A 218 -3.69 19.31 -8.01
C ARG A 218 -4.84 20.26 -8.20
N THR A 219 -4.65 21.52 -7.83
CA THR A 219 -5.64 22.57 -8.05
C THR A 219 -5.45 23.15 -9.44
N ASP A 220 -6.53 23.12 -10.26
CA ASP A 220 -6.46 23.52 -11.66
C ASP A 220 -6.60 25.03 -11.86
N ASN A 221 -7.30 25.69 -10.96
CA ASN A 221 -7.67 27.09 -11.10
C ASN A 221 -7.57 27.83 -9.76
N ASP A 222 -7.61 29.13 -9.82
CA ASP A 222 -7.46 29.97 -8.64
C ASP A 222 -8.63 29.84 -7.66
N ALA A 223 -9.85 29.52 -8.14
CA ALA A 223 -10.99 29.27 -7.26
C ALA A 223 -10.74 28.05 -6.36
N GLN A 224 -10.18 26.97 -6.89
CA GLN A 224 -9.79 25.81 -6.08
C GLN A 224 -8.66 26.13 -5.10
N LYS A 225 -7.63 26.88 -5.52
CA LYS A 225 -6.52 27.30 -4.65
C LYS A 225 -7.02 28.15 -3.49
N ILE A 226 -7.89 29.14 -3.78
CA ILE A 226 -8.50 30.00 -2.77
C ILE A 226 -9.34 29.19 -1.80
N ALA A 227 -10.17 28.27 -2.30
CA ALA A 227 -11.02 27.44 -1.47
C ALA A 227 -10.22 26.51 -0.54
N ILE A 228 -9.15 25.87 -1.05
CA ILE A 228 -8.27 25.03 -0.22
C ILE A 228 -7.56 25.88 0.83
N SER A 229 -7.08 27.07 0.48
CA SER A 229 -6.46 27.98 1.46
C SER A 229 -7.45 28.47 2.51
N ALA A 230 -8.71 28.66 2.14
CA ALA A 230 -9.78 29.09 3.04
C ALA A 230 -10.16 28.00 4.08
N LEU A 231 -9.74 26.76 3.91
CA LEU A 231 -9.89 25.70 4.92
C LEU A 231 -9.24 26.08 6.27
N LEU A 232 -8.24 26.96 6.28
CA LEU A 232 -7.65 27.52 7.50
C LEU A 232 -8.69 28.18 8.41
N ASN A 233 -9.79 28.67 7.86
CA ASN A 233 -10.84 29.38 8.59
C ASN A 233 -11.99 28.45 9.04
N LYS A 234 -11.86 27.13 8.85
CA LYS A 234 -12.90 26.13 9.21
C LYS A 234 -12.81 25.63 10.66
N GLY A 235 -12.21 26.43 11.53
CA GLY A 235 -12.13 26.14 12.97
C GLY A 235 -11.30 24.88 13.25
N ASP A 236 -11.75 24.10 14.21
CA ASP A 236 -11.07 22.89 14.67
C ASP A 236 -11.39 21.63 13.83
N GLU A 237 -12.22 21.75 12.79
CA GLU A 237 -12.48 20.65 11.84
C GLU A 237 -11.27 20.38 10.93
N ILE A 238 -10.49 21.42 10.64
CA ILE A 238 -9.32 21.35 9.76
C ILE A 238 -8.07 21.83 10.50
N TYR A 239 -6.98 21.13 10.32
CA TYR A 239 -5.68 21.53 10.83
C TYR A 239 -4.62 21.50 9.73
N PHE A 240 -3.82 22.57 9.67
CA PHE A 240 -2.69 22.68 8.74
C PHE A 240 -1.40 22.31 9.46
N ALA A 241 -1.06 21.04 9.44
CA ALA A 241 0.08 20.47 10.15
C ALA A 241 1.40 20.73 9.41
N THR A 242 2.43 21.04 10.16
CA THR A 242 3.81 21.01 9.62
C THR A 242 4.34 19.58 9.52
N PRO A 243 5.36 19.32 8.70
CA PRO A 243 6.04 18.02 8.68
C PRO A 243 6.53 17.55 10.07
N GLU A 244 6.99 18.50 10.90
CA GLU A 244 7.50 18.25 12.24
C GLU A 244 6.40 17.79 13.17
N GLU A 245 5.24 18.45 13.17
CA GLU A 245 4.06 18.06 13.95
C GLU A 245 3.56 16.67 13.55
N ILE A 246 3.54 16.36 12.24
CA ILE A 246 3.17 15.03 11.75
C ILE A 246 4.15 13.96 12.25
N ARG A 247 5.46 14.24 12.24
CA ARG A 247 6.47 13.32 12.77
C ARG A 247 6.40 13.17 14.28
N ALA A 248 6.08 14.25 14.98
CA ALA A 248 5.88 14.24 16.44
C ALA A 248 4.58 13.51 16.85
N GLY A 249 3.59 13.41 15.94
CA GLY A 249 2.29 12.80 16.20
C GLY A 249 1.35 13.68 17.02
N SER A 250 1.63 14.98 17.11
CA SER A 250 0.81 15.97 17.83
C SER A 250 0.92 17.36 17.20
N THR A 251 -0.15 18.13 17.31
CA THR A 251 -0.15 19.56 16.98
C THR A 251 0.63 20.35 18.03
N LYS A 252 0.92 21.64 17.75
CA LYS A 252 1.54 22.55 18.72
C LYS A 252 0.74 22.68 20.03
N ASP A 253 -0.57 22.50 19.95
CA ASP A 253 -1.51 22.59 21.11
C ASP A 253 -1.70 21.22 21.78
N GLY A 254 -0.91 20.20 21.43
CA GLY A 254 -0.94 18.88 22.04
C GLY A 254 -2.06 17.96 21.54
N ILE A 255 -2.84 18.36 20.53
CA ILE A 255 -3.87 17.49 19.93
C ILE A 255 -3.18 16.39 19.12
N ARG A 256 -3.64 15.17 19.27
CA ARG A 256 -3.07 14.01 18.61
C ARG A 256 -3.19 14.09 17.07
N ILE A 257 -2.11 13.79 16.39
CA ILE A 257 -2.10 13.47 14.94
C ILE A 257 -1.98 11.96 14.81
N LEU A 258 -2.88 11.35 14.05
CA LEU A 258 -2.94 9.88 13.94
C LEU A 258 -1.67 9.32 13.26
N PRO A 259 -1.15 8.17 13.73
CA PRO A 259 0.14 7.65 13.29
C PRO A 259 0.27 7.44 11.78
N HIS A 260 -0.81 7.07 11.08
CA HIS A 260 -0.78 6.84 9.64
C HIS A 260 -0.60 8.11 8.80
N THR A 261 -0.71 9.30 9.41
CA THR A 261 -0.53 10.61 8.77
C THR A 261 0.88 10.77 8.19
N PHE A 262 1.91 10.19 8.80
CA PHE A 262 3.26 10.29 8.27
C PHE A 262 3.40 9.79 6.82
N LYS A 263 2.46 8.95 6.35
CA LYS A 263 2.48 8.38 5.00
C LYS A 263 2.33 9.43 3.89
N ILE A 264 1.72 10.57 4.20
CA ILE A 264 1.57 11.66 3.23
C ILE A 264 2.82 12.53 3.11
N LEU A 265 3.80 12.40 4.00
CA LEU A 265 5.05 13.15 3.90
C LEU A 265 5.91 12.67 2.71
N PRO A 266 6.72 13.55 2.11
CA PRO A 266 7.75 13.15 1.16
C PRO A 266 8.73 12.15 1.80
N LYS A 267 9.24 11.22 0.96
CA LYS A 267 10.27 10.26 1.40
C LYS A 267 11.63 10.92 1.41
#